data_226efbaf89793e4c27d2e2867304202e
#
_entry.id   226efbaf89793e4c27d2e2867304202e
#
_cell.length_a   1.000
_cell.length_b   1.000
_cell.length_c   1.000
_cell.angle_alpha   90.00
_cell.angle_beta   90.00
_cell.angle_gamma   90.00
#
_symmetry.space_group_name_H-M   'P 1'
#
loop_
_entity.id
_entity.type
_entity.pdbx_description
1 polymer ?
#
loop_
_entity_poly.entity_id
_entity_poly.type
_entity_poly.pdbx_seq_one_letter_code
_entity_poly.pdbx_strand_id
1 'polypeptide(L)'
;TTLSLCKNEGAIMILVILLSSIFINLIYEKKINYNFLFITSISLIPILYWKYIIISNNIKFEYLQSGDAIGRIFERFTNTEDLFTILFFLVTNEKLVLSLIIFIFFILRYFNNSKKLIFFVSTNFLLYFSVIIIGFFATPRDLASQLEASSSRTFIPLVLMLIYFSIF
;
A
#
# COMPACT_ATOMS: atom_id res chain seq x y z
N THR A 1 -14.21 1.73 4.71
CA THR A 1 -14.83 2.63 3.69
C THR A 1 -14.05 3.93 3.50
N THR A 2 -13.51 4.58 4.54
CA THR A 2 -12.66 5.77 4.41
C THR A 2 -11.40 5.52 3.59
N LEU A 3 -10.76 4.37 3.73
CA LEU A 3 -9.60 3.98 2.93
C LEU A 3 -9.90 3.86 1.45
N SER A 4 -11.08 3.38 1.08
CA SER A 4 -11.47 3.23 -0.33
C SER A 4 -11.71 4.57 -1.04
N LEU A 5 -11.99 5.62 -0.28
CA LEU A 5 -12.15 6.98 -0.81
C LEU A 5 -10.82 7.70 -1.04
N CYS A 6 -9.72 7.18 -0.48
CA CYS A 6 -8.37 7.70 -0.70
C CYS A 6 -7.79 7.20 -2.02
N LYS A 7 -8.34 7.64 -3.16
CA LYS A 7 -7.80 7.35 -4.51
C LYS A 7 -7.25 5.91 -4.66
N ASN A 8 -6.19 5.75 -5.45
CA ASN A 8 -5.57 4.44 -5.74
C ASN A 8 -4.83 3.82 -4.53
N GLU A 9 -4.26 4.66 -3.67
CA GLU A 9 -3.48 4.22 -2.50
C GLU A 9 -4.36 3.48 -1.47
N GLY A 10 -5.57 3.98 -1.24
CA GLY A 10 -6.53 3.30 -0.38
C GLY A 10 -7.03 1.98 -0.95
N ALA A 11 -7.19 1.91 -2.28
CA ALA A 11 -7.55 0.68 -2.98
C ALA A 11 -6.49 -0.41 -2.81
N ILE A 12 -5.22 -0.03 -3.00
CA ILE A 12 -4.07 -0.92 -2.80
C ILE A 12 -4.06 -1.45 -1.37
N MET A 13 -4.25 -0.58 -0.38
CA MET A 13 -4.25 -0.98 1.02
C MET A 13 -5.35 -2.00 1.33
N ILE A 14 -6.56 -1.83 0.81
CA ILE A 14 -7.66 -2.81 0.99
C ILE A 14 -7.29 -4.15 0.37
N LEU A 15 -6.72 -4.16 -0.84
CA LEU A 15 -6.28 -5.40 -1.49
C LEU A 15 -5.17 -6.10 -0.69
N VAL A 16 -4.22 -5.35 -0.16
CA VAL A 16 -3.17 -5.86 0.71
C VAL A 16 -3.75 -6.50 1.97
N ILE A 17 -4.71 -5.83 2.64
CA ILE A 17 -5.40 -6.37 3.83
C ILE A 17 -6.16 -7.66 3.49
N LEU A 18 -6.84 -7.72 2.36
CA LEU A 18 -7.52 -8.93 1.90
C LEU A 18 -6.55 -10.09 1.70
N LEU A 19 -5.51 -9.88 0.91
CA LEU A 19 -4.53 -10.92 0.59
C LEU A 19 -3.81 -11.43 1.84
N SER A 20 -3.35 -10.52 2.70
CA SER A 20 -2.67 -10.89 3.95
C SER A 20 -3.60 -11.63 4.91
N SER A 21 -4.88 -11.26 4.96
CA SER A 21 -5.87 -11.96 5.79
C SER A 21 -6.10 -13.40 5.31
N ILE A 22 -6.24 -13.62 4.00
CA ILE A 22 -6.35 -14.96 3.43
C ILE A 22 -5.12 -15.77 3.79
N PHE A 23 -3.93 -15.23 3.54
CA PHE A 23 -2.67 -15.90 3.77
C PHE A 23 -2.47 -16.31 5.24
N ILE A 24 -2.76 -15.40 6.16
CA ILE A 24 -2.59 -15.65 7.60
C ILE A 24 -3.62 -16.63 8.14
N ASN A 25 -4.88 -16.53 7.71
CA ASN A 25 -5.90 -17.50 8.11
C ASN A 25 -5.58 -18.90 7.61
N LEU A 26 -5.01 -19.04 6.40
CA LEU A 26 -4.55 -20.33 5.89
C LEU A 26 -3.39 -20.90 6.72
N ILE A 27 -2.44 -20.06 7.16
CA ILE A 27 -1.28 -20.50 7.96
C ILE A 27 -1.68 -20.88 9.38
N TYR A 28 -2.43 -20.02 10.07
CA TYR A 28 -2.71 -20.17 11.50
C TYR A 28 -3.96 -20.96 11.80
N GLU A 29 -5.02 -20.82 11.03
CA GLU A 29 -6.34 -21.42 11.29
C GLU A 29 -6.65 -22.57 10.35
N LYS A 30 -5.90 -22.73 9.26
CA LYS A 30 -6.16 -23.69 8.18
C LYS A 30 -7.59 -23.59 7.63
N LYS A 31 -8.24 -22.46 7.84
CA LYS A 31 -9.61 -22.15 7.41
C LYS A 31 -9.68 -20.71 6.91
N ILE A 32 -10.57 -20.48 5.95
CA ILE A 32 -10.84 -19.15 5.42
C ILE A 32 -12.02 -18.55 6.18
N ASN A 33 -11.84 -17.36 6.73
CA ASN A 33 -12.93 -16.60 7.37
C ASN A 33 -13.75 -15.89 6.28
N TYR A 34 -14.80 -16.54 5.78
CA TYR A 34 -15.64 -16.01 4.71
C TYR A 34 -16.36 -14.71 5.11
N ASN A 35 -16.77 -14.55 6.37
CA ASN A 35 -17.42 -13.32 6.84
C ASN A 35 -16.48 -12.12 6.75
N PHE A 36 -15.22 -12.30 7.14
CA PHE A 36 -14.21 -11.24 7.02
C PHE A 36 -13.94 -10.90 5.54
N LEU A 37 -13.81 -11.90 4.69
CA LEU A 37 -13.62 -11.69 3.24
C LEU A 37 -14.80 -10.96 2.62
N PHE A 38 -16.02 -11.33 2.98
CA PHE A 38 -17.22 -10.67 2.49
C PHE A 38 -17.26 -9.19 2.87
N ILE A 39 -17.06 -8.86 4.16
CA ILE A 39 -17.04 -7.48 4.66
C ILE A 39 -15.94 -6.66 3.95
N THR A 40 -14.75 -7.23 3.79
CA THR A 40 -13.63 -6.53 3.14
C THR A 40 -13.88 -6.36 1.63
N SER A 41 -14.52 -7.33 0.99
CA SER A 41 -14.90 -7.23 -0.43
C SER A 41 -15.94 -6.12 -0.68
N ILE A 42 -16.88 -5.90 0.24
CA ILE A 42 -17.82 -4.77 0.16
C ILE A 42 -17.05 -3.42 0.12
N SER A 43 -15.93 -3.32 0.82
CA SER A 43 -15.10 -2.11 0.82
C SER A 43 -14.47 -1.80 -0.55
N LEU A 44 -14.45 -2.76 -1.48
CA LEU A 44 -14.00 -2.55 -2.86
C LEU A 44 -15.07 -1.90 -3.76
N ILE A 45 -16.34 -1.93 -3.37
CA ILE A 45 -17.45 -1.43 -4.20
C ILE A 45 -17.23 0.03 -4.65
N PRO A 46 -16.86 0.99 -3.77
CA PRO A 46 -16.64 2.37 -4.20
C PRO A 46 -15.50 2.50 -5.23
N ILE A 47 -14.48 1.64 -5.13
CA ILE A 47 -13.35 1.63 -6.06
C ILE A 47 -13.78 1.11 -7.43
N LEU A 48 -14.54 0.02 -7.46
CA LEU A 48 -15.08 -0.57 -8.69
C LEU A 48 -16.04 0.41 -9.37
N TYR A 49 -16.90 1.07 -8.59
CA TYR A 49 -17.81 2.09 -9.10
C TYR A 49 -17.04 3.28 -9.70
N TRP A 50 -15.99 3.75 -9.02
CA TRP A 50 -15.14 4.83 -9.55
C TRP A 50 -14.44 4.40 -10.85
N LYS A 51 -13.90 3.20 -10.92
CA LYS A 51 -13.30 2.67 -12.14
C LYS A 51 -14.32 2.53 -13.27
N TYR A 52 -15.54 2.11 -12.96
CA TYR A 52 -16.63 2.07 -13.94
C TYR A 52 -16.93 3.47 -14.51
N ILE A 53 -17.03 4.50 -13.67
CA ILE A 53 -17.23 5.89 -14.14
C ILE A 53 -16.09 6.33 -15.06
N ILE A 54 -14.85 6.04 -14.73
CA ILE A 54 -13.68 6.40 -15.53
C ILE A 54 -13.76 5.74 -16.92
N ILE A 55 -14.03 4.44 -16.96
CA ILE A 55 -14.12 3.69 -18.21
C ILE A 55 -15.30 4.17 -19.05
N SER A 56 -16.48 4.35 -18.45
CA SER A 56 -17.69 4.78 -19.16
C SER A 56 -17.59 6.18 -19.75
N ASN A 57 -16.79 7.06 -19.13
CA ASN A 57 -16.56 8.43 -19.63
C ASN A 57 -15.28 8.56 -20.47
N ASN A 58 -14.64 7.45 -20.85
CA ASN A 58 -13.40 7.45 -21.64
C ASN A 58 -12.31 8.35 -21.04
N ILE A 59 -12.23 8.46 -19.71
CA ILE A 59 -11.20 9.23 -19.02
C ILE A 59 -9.88 8.49 -19.19
N LYS A 60 -8.94 9.12 -19.89
CA LYS A 60 -7.63 8.52 -20.18
C LYS A 60 -6.80 8.43 -18.89
N PHE A 61 -6.33 7.22 -18.59
CA PHE A 61 -5.34 7.00 -17.54
C PHE A 61 -3.92 7.11 -18.13
N GLU A 62 -3.16 8.08 -17.68
CA GLU A 62 -1.77 8.27 -18.09
C GLU A 62 -0.92 7.01 -17.89
N TYR A 63 -1.16 6.28 -16.81
CA TYR A 63 -0.40 5.06 -16.47
C TYR A 63 -0.62 3.89 -17.44
N LEU A 64 -1.81 3.79 -18.04
CA LEU A 64 -2.13 2.71 -18.99
C LEU A 64 -1.68 3.03 -20.42
N GLN A 65 -1.48 4.32 -20.73
CA GLN A 65 -1.12 4.77 -22.07
C GLN A 65 0.39 4.71 -22.34
N SER A 66 1.21 4.66 -21.31
CA SER A 66 2.67 4.79 -21.45
C SER A 66 3.42 3.48 -21.73
N GLY A 67 2.74 2.42 -22.11
CA GLY A 67 3.24 1.18 -22.74
C GLY A 67 4.15 0.31 -21.87
N ASP A 68 5.34 0.72 -21.50
CA ASP A 68 6.35 -0.18 -20.92
C ASP A 68 6.65 0.09 -19.43
N ALA A 69 5.73 -0.31 -18.56
CA ALA A 69 5.94 -0.21 -17.11
C ALA A 69 7.07 -1.13 -16.61
N ILE A 70 7.21 -2.32 -17.21
CA ILE A 70 8.23 -3.30 -16.82
C ILE A 70 9.61 -2.82 -17.21
N GLY A 71 9.77 -2.32 -18.43
CA GLY A 71 11.03 -1.72 -18.89
C GLY A 71 11.48 -0.57 -17.99
N ARG A 72 10.56 0.34 -17.63
CA ARG A 72 10.87 1.44 -16.70
C ARG A 72 11.31 0.96 -15.32
N ILE A 73 10.69 -0.10 -14.78
CA ILE A 73 11.13 -0.68 -13.51
C ILE A 73 12.58 -1.15 -13.62
N PHE A 74 12.93 -1.89 -14.66
CA PHE A 74 14.30 -2.38 -14.84
C PHE A 74 15.29 -1.23 -15.07
N GLU A 75 14.96 -0.27 -15.94
CA GLU A 75 15.79 0.90 -16.21
C GLU A 75 16.11 1.68 -14.94
N ARG A 76 15.09 2.05 -14.15
CA ARG A 76 15.26 2.80 -12.91
C ARG A 76 15.94 2.00 -11.81
N PHE A 77 15.71 0.69 -11.77
CA PHE A 77 16.41 -0.17 -10.82
C PHE A 77 17.90 -0.28 -11.08
N THR A 78 18.32 -0.15 -12.34
CA THR A 78 19.74 -0.16 -12.73
C THR A 78 20.36 1.24 -12.71
N ASN A 79 19.55 2.30 -12.71
CA ASN A 79 20.02 3.68 -12.64
C ASN A 79 20.29 4.08 -11.18
N THR A 80 21.54 4.35 -10.86
CA THR A 80 21.97 4.72 -9.50
C THR A 80 21.39 6.05 -9.02
N GLU A 81 21.16 7.02 -9.93
CA GLU A 81 20.57 8.32 -9.59
C GLU A 81 19.11 8.17 -9.18
N ASP A 82 18.33 7.37 -9.92
CA ASP A 82 16.93 7.09 -9.59
C ASP A 82 16.80 6.32 -8.26
N LEU A 83 17.67 5.32 -8.04
CA LEU A 83 17.73 4.60 -6.77
C LEU A 83 18.02 5.55 -5.60
N PHE A 84 19.03 6.41 -5.75
CA PHE A 84 19.38 7.37 -4.71
C PHE A 84 18.23 8.34 -4.45
N THR A 85 17.57 8.83 -5.47
CA THR A 85 16.40 9.73 -5.36
C THR A 85 15.27 9.08 -4.59
N ILE A 86 14.93 7.81 -4.90
CA ILE A 86 13.90 7.07 -4.15
C ILE A 86 14.32 6.85 -2.69
N LEU A 87 15.55 6.41 -2.44
CA LEU A 87 16.05 6.18 -1.09
C LEU A 87 16.06 7.47 -0.26
N PHE A 88 16.51 8.57 -0.85
CA PHE A 88 16.49 9.87 -0.19
C PHE A 88 15.07 10.30 0.16
N PHE A 89 14.14 10.16 -0.78
CA PHE A 89 12.72 10.44 -0.52
C PHE A 89 12.16 9.59 0.62
N LEU A 90 12.46 8.30 0.66
CA LEU A 90 11.98 7.41 1.72
C LEU A 90 12.50 7.82 3.10
N VAL A 91 13.78 8.20 3.20
CA VAL A 91 14.39 8.62 4.48
C VAL A 91 13.89 9.98 4.93
N THR A 92 13.60 10.88 4.00
CA THR A 92 13.14 12.24 4.32
C THR A 92 11.63 12.36 4.46
N ASN A 93 10.85 11.34 4.08
CA ASN A 93 9.40 11.38 4.16
C ASN A 93 8.91 11.22 5.61
N GLU A 94 8.46 12.31 6.21
CA GLU A 94 8.02 12.37 7.62
C GLU A 94 6.93 11.33 7.94
N LYS A 95 6.01 11.06 7.02
CA LYS A 95 4.92 10.09 7.24
C LYS A 95 5.40 8.66 7.22
N LEU A 96 6.40 8.36 6.38
CA LEU A 96 7.04 7.05 6.41
C LEU A 96 7.83 6.86 7.71
N VAL A 97 8.63 7.86 8.09
CA VAL A 97 9.39 7.82 9.35
C VAL A 97 8.44 7.66 10.54
N LEU A 98 7.34 8.41 10.58
CA LEU A 98 6.30 8.28 11.61
C LEU A 98 5.69 6.86 11.60
N SER A 99 5.39 6.32 10.42
CA SER A 99 4.84 4.97 10.32
C SER A 99 5.81 3.91 10.82
N LEU A 100 7.09 4.04 10.56
CA LEU A 100 8.13 3.13 11.07
C LEU A 100 8.25 3.21 12.60
N ILE A 101 8.20 4.41 13.18
CA ILE A 101 8.23 4.60 14.63
C ILE A 101 7.01 3.91 15.28
N ILE A 102 5.81 4.15 14.75
CA ILE A 102 4.58 3.51 15.26
C ILE A 102 4.66 2.00 15.09
N PHE A 103 5.20 1.50 13.99
CA PHE A 103 5.36 0.07 13.72
C PHE A 103 6.32 -0.59 14.70
N ILE A 104 7.45 0.01 15.00
CA ILE A 104 8.40 -0.48 16.00
C ILE A 104 7.74 -0.51 17.38
N PHE A 105 7.05 0.57 17.77
CA PHE A 105 6.31 0.64 19.03
C PHE A 105 5.24 -0.45 19.11
N PHE A 106 4.50 -0.67 18.03
CA PHE A 106 3.51 -1.74 17.94
C PHE A 106 4.13 -3.12 18.16
N ILE A 107 5.25 -3.43 17.48
CA ILE A 107 5.96 -4.71 17.66
C ILE A 107 6.39 -4.88 19.12
N LEU A 108 7.02 -3.89 19.72
CA LEU A 108 7.49 -3.95 21.10
C LEU A 108 6.33 -4.19 22.10
N ARG A 109 5.19 -3.52 21.89
CA ARG A 109 4.01 -3.66 22.75
C ARG A 109 3.37 -5.05 22.68
N TYR A 110 3.29 -5.63 21.49
CA TYR A 110 2.56 -6.88 21.26
C TYR A 110 3.44 -8.12 21.15
N PHE A 111 4.75 -7.97 21.28
CA PHE A 111 5.72 -9.05 21.03
C PHE A 111 5.40 -10.34 21.80
N ASN A 112 5.01 -10.24 23.04
CA ASN A 112 4.69 -11.38 23.91
C ASN A 112 3.23 -11.83 23.86
N ASN A 113 2.32 -10.98 23.37
CA ASN A 113 0.89 -11.20 23.54
C ASN A 113 0.18 -11.81 22.31
N SER A 114 0.62 -11.49 21.11
CA SER A 114 -0.08 -11.93 19.88
C SER A 114 0.83 -12.01 18.67
N LYS A 115 1.51 -13.13 18.51
CA LYS A 115 2.35 -13.41 17.34
C LYS A 115 1.56 -13.32 16.01
N LYS A 116 0.30 -13.80 16.01
CA LYS A 116 -0.59 -13.73 14.84
C LYS A 116 -0.85 -12.29 14.42
N LEU A 117 -1.15 -11.41 15.37
CA LEU A 117 -1.41 -10.00 15.10
C LEU A 117 -0.17 -9.29 14.56
N ILE A 118 1.00 -9.52 15.18
CA ILE A 118 2.25 -8.96 14.70
C ILE A 118 2.54 -9.42 13.26
N PHE A 119 2.38 -10.71 13.01
CA PHE A 119 2.60 -11.25 11.67
C PHE A 119 1.64 -10.64 10.65
N PHE A 120 0.36 -10.46 11.02
CA PHE A 120 -0.63 -9.80 10.17
C PHE A 120 -0.23 -8.34 9.84
N VAL A 121 0.08 -7.54 10.85
CA VAL A 121 0.44 -6.14 10.66
C VAL A 121 1.75 -6.00 9.90
N SER A 122 2.75 -6.82 10.19
CA SER A 122 4.04 -6.82 9.49
C SER A 122 3.89 -7.20 8.02
N THR A 123 3.08 -8.21 7.71
CA THR A 123 2.80 -8.61 6.32
C THR A 123 2.10 -7.49 5.56
N ASN A 124 1.09 -6.84 6.16
CA ASN A 124 0.42 -5.70 5.55
C ASN A 124 1.38 -4.52 5.32
N PHE A 125 2.21 -4.23 6.30
CA PHE A 125 3.21 -3.16 6.20
C PHE A 125 4.16 -3.42 5.02
N LEU A 126 4.77 -4.60 4.97
CA LEU A 126 5.74 -4.96 3.94
C LEU A 126 5.12 -5.02 2.55
N LEU A 127 3.94 -5.64 2.41
CA LEU A 127 3.27 -5.72 1.11
C LEU A 127 2.88 -4.34 0.59
N TYR A 128 2.27 -3.50 1.43
CA TYR A 128 1.89 -2.15 1.01
C TYR A 128 3.12 -1.33 0.62
N PHE A 129 4.15 -1.36 1.44
CA PHE A 129 5.41 -0.66 1.18
C PHE A 129 6.04 -1.11 -0.15
N SER A 130 6.10 -2.43 -0.40
CA SER A 130 6.63 -2.98 -1.64
C SER A 130 5.84 -2.52 -2.86
N VAL A 131 4.50 -2.53 -2.80
CA VAL A 131 3.65 -2.09 -3.91
C VAL A 131 3.86 -0.60 -4.21
N ILE A 132 4.00 0.23 -3.18
CA ILE A 132 4.27 1.67 -3.36
C ILE A 132 5.63 1.91 -4.01
N ILE A 133 6.67 1.21 -3.57
CA ILE A 133 8.00 1.30 -4.17
C ILE A 133 7.96 0.88 -5.64
N ILE A 134 7.36 -0.27 -5.95
CA ILE A 134 7.19 -0.73 -7.33
C ILE A 134 6.43 0.33 -8.15
N GLY A 135 5.41 0.96 -7.58
CA GLY A 135 4.67 2.05 -8.21
C GLY A 135 5.55 3.25 -8.57
N PHE A 136 6.51 3.62 -7.74
CA PHE A 136 7.47 4.69 -8.05
C PHE A 136 8.41 4.29 -9.19
N PHE A 137 8.87 3.06 -9.21
CA PHE A 137 9.68 2.56 -10.33
C PHE A 137 8.90 2.48 -11.65
N ALA A 138 7.62 2.14 -11.59
CA ALA A 138 6.77 1.95 -12.77
C ALA A 138 6.20 3.25 -13.36
N THR A 139 6.25 4.39 -12.64
CA THR A 139 5.60 5.63 -13.08
C THR A 139 6.15 6.14 -14.42
N PRO A 140 5.29 6.61 -15.35
CA PRO A 140 5.75 7.21 -16.62
C PRO A 140 6.22 8.67 -16.45
N ARG A 141 5.93 9.30 -15.30
CA ARG A 141 6.31 10.67 -15.01
C ARG A 141 7.77 10.76 -14.58
N ASP A 142 8.32 11.95 -14.65
CA ASP A 142 9.58 12.26 -13.99
C ASP A 142 9.53 11.87 -12.52
N LEU A 143 10.57 11.16 -12.07
CA LEU A 143 10.58 10.53 -10.76
C LEU A 143 10.51 11.57 -9.63
N ALA A 144 11.29 12.65 -9.72
CA ALA A 144 11.33 13.68 -8.70
C ALA A 144 9.96 14.37 -8.53
N SER A 145 9.32 14.74 -9.64
CA SER A 145 7.99 15.35 -9.64
C SER A 145 6.91 14.41 -9.10
N GLN A 146 7.01 13.13 -9.37
CA GLN A 146 6.09 12.12 -8.85
C GLN A 146 6.24 11.92 -7.35
N LEU A 147 7.46 11.84 -6.86
CA LEU A 147 7.74 11.69 -5.42
C LEU A 147 7.25 12.91 -4.63
N GLU A 148 7.50 14.12 -5.13
CA GLU A 148 7.02 15.35 -4.52
C GLU A 148 5.48 15.39 -4.48
N ALA A 149 4.81 15.13 -5.59
CA ALA A 149 3.35 15.14 -5.68
C ALA A 149 2.68 14.06 -4.82
N SER A 150 3.35 12.94 -4.56
CA SER A 150 2.82 11.83 -3.77
C SER A 150 3.20 11.88 -2.29
N SER A 151 4.23 12.66 -1.91
CA SER A 151 4.81 12.70 -0.56
C SER A 151 3.78 12.88 0.56
N SER A 152 2.77 13.71 0.32
CA SER A 152 1.77 14.06 1.33
C SER A 152 0.73 12.98 1.61
N ARG A 153 0.51 12.01 0.71
CA ARG A 153 -0.63 11.10 0.78
C ARG A 153 -0.28 9.61 0.73
N THR A 154 0.83 9.24 0.10
CA THR A 154 1.16 7.84 -0.19
C THR A 154 1.27 6.98 1.07
N PHE A 155 1.83 7.50 2.15
CA PHE A 155 2.01 6.76 3.40
C PHE A 155 0.91 6.98 4.45
N ILE A 156 -0.10 7.84 4.17
CA ILE A 156 -1.23 8.06 5.09
C ILE A 156 -1.99 6.75 5.39
N PRO A 157 -2.33 5.89 4.39
CA PRO A 157 -3.03 4.64 4.68
C PRO A 157 -2.25 3.72 5.62
N LEU A 158 -0.91 3.72 5.51
CA LEU A 158 -0.04 2.94 6.37
C LEU A 158 -0.07 3.45 7.82
N VAL A 159 0.05 4.76 8.02
CA VAL A 159 -0.05 5.41 9.34
C VAL A 159 -1.40 5.11 9.97
N LEU A 160 -2.50 5.28 9.24
CA LEU A 160 -3.86 5.02 9.74
C LEU A 160 -4.06 3.56 10.13
N MET A 161 -3.56 2.61 9.33
CA MET A 161 -3.61 1.20 9.64
C MET A 161 -2.85 0.90 10.95
N LEU A 162 -1.64 1.41 11.10
CA LEU A 162 -0.82 1.16 12.29
C LEU A 162 -1.44 1.77 13.55
N ILE A 163 -1.98 2.98 13.46
CA ILE A 163 -2.70 3.62 14.58
C ILE A 163 -3.90 2.75 14.98
N TYR A 164 -4.70 2.31 13.99
CA TYR A 164 -5.87 1.47 14.26
C TYR A 164 -5.48 0.21 15.04
N PHE A 165 -4.49 -0.55 14.58
CA PHE A 165 -4.05 -1.75 15.28
C PHE A 165 -3.27 -1.50 16.58
N SER A 166 -2.82 -0.28 16.84
CA SER A 166 -2.17 0.07 18.10
C SER A 166 -3.16 0.42 19.21
N ILE A 167 -4.40 0.77 18.85
CA ILE A 167 -5.45 1.14 19.80
C ILE A 167 -6.25 -0.10 20.26
N PHE A 168 -6.46 -1.04 19.39
CA PHE A 168 -7.22 -2.28 19.61
C PHE A 168 -6.30 -3.48 19.85
#